data_334697ef8b52ffafa4e4e90c21a432a8
#
_entry.id   334697ef8b52ffafa4e4e90c21a432a8
#
_cell.length_a   1.000
_cell.length_b   1.000
_cell.length_c   1.000
_cell.angle_alpha   90.00
_cell.angle_beta   90.00
_cell.angle_gamma   90.00
#
_symmetry.space_group_name_H-M   'P 1'
#
loop_
_entity.id
_entity.type
_entity.pdbx_description
1 polymer ?
#
loop_
_entity_poly.entity_id
_entity_poly.type
_entity_poly.pdbx_seq_one_letter_code
_entity_poly.pdbx_strand_id
1 'polypeptide(L)'
;LRRKALPALFAALAIVHGSAEAADYSGRARVIDGDTISIRNQRIRIAAIDACERDQTGLKDGKLWRCGVAARSYLGKMIDGQHVRCDIIDQDQYRRLVGQCFIGDVDIGLAMVKAGLAEAMLRYLPATHSISEVEYGQAENRARDSGFGMWSAEIESPHEYRRSKPSRIP
;
A
#
# COMPACT_ATOMS: atom_id res chain seq x y z
N LEU A 1 -57.65 -29.30 -42.02
CA LEU A 1 -56.36 -29.52 -41.30
C LEU A 1 -55.99 -28.22 -40.56
N ARG A 2 -56.20 -28.18 -39.22
CA ARG A 2 -55.75 -27.03 -38.36
C ARG A 2 -54.38 -27.36 -37.82
N ARG A 3 -53.38 -26.59 -38.23
CA ARG A 3 -52.05 -26.66 -37.67
C ARG A 3 -52.01 -25.93 -36.31
N LYS A 4 -51.73 -26.64 -35.22
CA LYS A 4 -51.50 -26.09 -33.89
C LYS A 4 -50.07 -25.56 -33.85
N ALA A 5 -49.92 -24.24 -33.60
CA ALA A 5 -48.63 -23.63 -33.36
C ALA A 5 -48.23 -23.91 -31.89
N LEU A 6 -47.05 -24.46 -31.69
CA LEU A 6 -46.39 -24.56 -30.35
C LEU A 6 -45.79 -23.20 -29.97
N PRO A 7 -46.00 -22.73 -28.74
CA PRO A 7 -45.30 -21.55 -28.27
C PRO A 7 -43.84 -21.89 -27.95
N ALA A 8 -42.90 -21.13 -28.52
CA ALA A 8 -41.48 -21.21 -28.19
C ALA A 8 -41.26 -20.55 -26.82
N LEU A 9 -40.81 -21.35 -25.87
CA LEU A 9 -40.43 -20.89 -24.52
C LEU A 9 -39.00 -20.29 -24.59
N PHE A 10 -38.89 -18.97 -24.59
CA PHE A 10 -37.60 -18.28 -24.45
C PHE A 10 -37.18 -18.30 -22.97
N ALA A 11 -36.22 -19.14 -22.62
CA ALA A 11 -35.57 -19.09 -21.31
C ALA A 11 -34.60 -17.92 -21.29
N ALA A 12 -34.93 -16.87 -20.54
CA ALA A 12 -34.01 -15.76 -20.28
C ALA A 12 -32.91 -16.22 -19.31
N LEU A 13 -31.70 -16.37 -19.82
CA LEU A 13 -30.51 -16.65 -19.02
C LEU A 13 -30.10 -15.35 -18.26
N ALA A 14 -30.46 -15.24 -16.99
CA ALA A 14 -30.03 -14.15 -16.14
C ALA A 14 -28.52 -14.29 -15.86
N ILE A 15 -27.71 -13.44 -16.49
CA ILE A 15 -26.26 -13.32 -16.17
C ILE A 15 -26.17 -12.60 -14.83
N VAL A 16 -25.92 -13.36 -13.77
CA VAL A 16 -25.57 -12.80 -12.46
C VAL A 16 -24.16 -12.23 -12.57
N HIS A 17 -24.05 -10.92 -12.71
CA HIS A 17 -22.79 -10.21 -12.56
C HIS A 17 -22.44 -10.23 -11.06
N GLY A 18 -21.64 -11.20 -10.64
CA GLY A 18 -21.01 -11.18 -9.33
C GLY A 18 -20.05 -9.99 -9.28
N SER A 19 -20.40 -8.96 -8.52
CA SER A 19 -19.44 -7.94 -8.13
C SER A 19 -18.31 -8.66 -7.40
N ALA A 20 -17.08 -8.59 -7.91
CA ALA A 20 -15.91 -9.02 -7.17
C ALA A 20 -15.80 -8.07 -5.96
N GLU A 21 -16.30 -8.50 -4.80
CA GLU A 21 -16.02 -7.81 -3.55
C GLU A 21 -14.51 -7.80 -3.36
N ALA A 22 -13.95 -6.59 -3.18
CA ALA A 22 -12.56 -6.44 -2.79
C ALA A 22 -12.33 -7.27 -1.52
N ALA A 23 -11.41 -8.24 -1.59
CA ALA A 23 -11.19 -9.15 -0.47
C ALA A 23 -10.64 -8.34 0.72
N ASP A 24 -11.47 -8.14 1.74
CA ASP A 24 -11.08 -7.48 2.99
C ASP A 24 -10.17 -8.42 3.79
N TYR A 25 -8.94 -7.96 4.06
CA TYR A 25 -7.95 -8.70 4.81
C TYR A 25 -7.70 -8.03 6.15
N SER A 26 -8.15 -8.65 7.24
CA SER A 26 -8.12 -8.00 8.55
C SER A 26 -7.58 -8.90 9.67
N GLY A 27 -6.99 -8.27 10.68
CA GLY A 27 -6.45 -8.94 11.86
C GLY A 27 -5.32 -8.17 12.55
N ARG A 28 -4.69 -8.81 13.52
CA ARG A 28 -3.45 -8.28 14.12
C ARG A 28 -2.32 -8.37 13.09
N ALA A 29 -1.65 -7.25 12.88
CA ALA A 29 -0.56 -7.16 11.92
C ALA A 29 0.81 -7.19 12.61
N ARG A 30 1.82 -7.68 11.87
CA ARG A 30 3.23 -7.61 12.23
C ARG A 30 3.97 -6.84 11.15
N VAL A 31 4.82 -5.90 11.52
CA VAL A 31 5.64 -5.15 10.58
C VAL A 31 6.76 -6.03 10.02
N ILE A 32 6.87 -6.05 8.71
CA ILE A 32 7.99 -6.67 7.98
C ILE A 32 9.00 -5.58 7.62
N ASP A 33 8.54 -4.51 6.96
CA ASP A 33 9.34 -3.37 6.54
C ASP A 33 8.53 -2.05 6.64
N GLY A 34 9.10 -0.91 6.24
CA GLY A 34 8.43 0.38 6.32
C GLY A 34 7.14 0.51 5.50
N ASP A 35 6.95 -0.35 4.51
CA ASP A 35 5.78 -0.40 3.63
C ASP A 35 5.13 -1.79 3.53
N THR A 36 5.56 -2.73 4.34
CA THR A 36 5.09 -4.12 4.26
C THR A 36 4.74 -4.66 5.64
N ILE A 37 3.53 -5.16 5.79
CA ILE A 37 3.03 -5.84 6.98
C ILE A 37 2.67 -7.29 6.70
N SER A 38 2.43 -8.07 7.74
CA SER A 38 1.90 -9.43 7.64
C SER A 38 0.68 -9.59 8.54
N ILE A 39 -0.43 -10.03 7.96
CA ILE A 39 -1.66 -10.42 8.67
C ILE A 39 -1.90 -11.91 8.38
N ARG A 40 -2.09 -12.74 9.41
CA ARG A 40 -2.31 -14.19 9.25
C ARG A 40 -1.26 -14.86 8.33
N ASN A 41 0.02 -14.48 8.48
CA ASN A 41 1.16 -14.93 7.67
C ASN A 41 1.12 -14.50 6.19
N GLN A 42 0.09 -13.79 5.73
CA GLN A 42 0.05 -13.20 4.40
C GLN A 42 0.79 -11.85 4.42
N ARG A 43 1.73 -11.67 3.49
CA ARG A 43 2.41 -10.38 3.29
C ARG A 43 1.52 -9.44 2.49
N ILE A 44 1.37 -8.22 2.99
CA ILE A 44 0.62 -7.15 2.35
C ILE A 44 1.55 -5.95 2.22
N ARG A 45 1.76 -5.50 0.99
CA ARG A 45 2.40 -4.22 0.70
C ARG A 45 1.35 -3.13 0.84
N ILE A 46 1.64 -2.13 1.64
CA ILE A 46 0.76 -0.96 1.79
C ILE A 46 0.77 -0.19 0.46
N ALA A 47 -0.41 -0.01 -0.09
CA ALA A 47 -0.60 0.64 -1.39
C ALA A 47 -0.24 2.14 -1.32
N ALA A 48 0.06 2.71 -2.49
CA ALA A 48 0.31 4.13 -2.70
C ALA A 48 1.54 4.71 -1.99
N ILE A 49 2.39 3.91 -1.35
CA ILE A 49 3.60 4.39 -0.68
C ILE A 49 4.85 3.63 -1.08
N ASP A 50 5.99 4.29 -0.87
CA ASP A 50 7.32 3.72 -0.98
C ASP A 50 8.19 4.20 0.19
N ALA A 51 8.50 3.31 1.13
CA ALA A 51 9.30 3.63 2.31
C ALA A 51 10.76 3.26 2.11
N CYS A 52 11.63 3.87 2.92
CA CYS A 52 13.04 3.49 2.95
C CYS A 52 13.23 2.00 3.18
N GLU A 53 14.15 1.39 2.43
CA GLU A 53 14.56 0.00 2.61
C GLU A 53 15.17 -0.22 4.01
N ARG A 54 15.05 -1.42 4.56
CA ARG A 54 15.46 -1.75 5.93
C ARG A 54 16.87 -1.28 6.30
N ASP A 55 17.80 -1.39 5.37
CA ASP A 55 19.21 -1.04 5.51
C ASP A 55 19.57 0.33 4.91
N GLN A 56 18.57 1.06 4.42
CA GLN A 56 18.76 2.39 3.86
C GLN A 56 19.10 3.40 4.95
N THR A 57 20.15 4.18 4.67
CA THR A 57 20.65 5.25 5.53
C THR A 57 20.84 6.53 4.73
N GLY A 58 20.84 7.67 5.42
CA GLY A 58 21.17 8.98 4.89
C GLY A 58 21.89 9.81 5.95
N LEU A 59 22.12 11.07 5.66
CA LEU A 59 22.69 12.03 6.61
C LEU A 59 21.60 13.03 7.01
N LYS A 60 21.37 13.15 8.31
CA LYS A 60 20.49 14.16 8.89
C LYS A 60 21.29 15.01 9.86
N ASP A 61 21.38 16.32 9.62
CA ASP A 61 22.21 17.23 10.40
C ASP A 61 23.68 16.73 10.49
N GLY A 62 24.20 16.21 9.35
CA GLY A 62 25.56 15.66 9.28
C GLY A 62 25.78 14.33 10.03
N LYS A 63 24.73 13.73 10.61
CA LYS A 63 24.80 12.46 11.34
C LYS A 63 24.13 11.34 10.57
N LEU A 64 24.69 10.13 10.69
CA LEU A 64 24.10 8.94 10.10
C LEU A 64 22.68 8.73 10.65
N TRP A 65 21.70 8.73 9.74
CA TRP A 65 20.30 8.45 10.05
C TRP A 65 19.83 7.17 9.32
N ARG A 66 19.29 6.25 10.09
CA ARG A 66 18.81 4.95 9.59
C ARG A 66 17.34 5.06 9.20
N CYS A 67 17.09 5.54 7.98
CA CYS A 67 15.75 5.82 7.46
C CYS A 67 14.83 4.60 7.53
N GLY A 68 15.28 3.45 7.03
CA GLY A 68 14.46 2.23 7.03
C GLY A 68 14.10 1.74 8.44
N VAL A 69 15.01 1.93 9.41
CA VAL A 69 14.71 1.63 10.82
C VAL A 69 13.65 2.60 11.35
N ALA A 70 13.77 3.89 11.02
CA ALA A 70 12.81 4.91 11.45
C ALA A 70 11.40 4.62 10.89
N ALA A 71 11.30 4.35 9.58
CA ALA A 71 10.02 4.00 8.92
C ALA A 71 9.39 2.76 9.55
N ARG A 72 10.15 1.68 9.68
CA ARG A 72 9.68 0.43 10.30
C ARG A 72 9.24 0.63 11.75
N SER A 73 9.99 1.42 12.53
CA SER A 73 9.67 1.69 13.94
C SER A 73 8.39 2.52 14.10
N TYR A 74 8.21 3.53 13.24
CA TYR A 74 6.99 4.35 13.25
C TYR A 74 5.76 3.53 12.91
N LEU A 75 5.82 2.75 11.82
CA LEU A 75 4.75 1.83 11.45
C LEU A 75 4.46 0.83 12.58
N GLY A 76 5.51 0.28 13.20
CA GLY A 76 5.38 -0.65 14.33
C GLY A 76 4.62 -0.04 15.50
N LYS A 77 4.97 1.17 15.91
CA LYS A 77 4.27 1.89 17.01
C LYS A 77 2.81 2.18 16.67
N MET A 78 2.52 2.46 15.38
CA MET A 78 1.16 2.75 14.94
C MET A 78 0.26 1.52 15.02
N ILE A 79 0.76 0.33 14.60
CA ILE A 79 -0.07 -0.88 14.50
C ILE A 79 0.01 -1.78 15.76
N ASP A 80 0.88 -1.45 16.74
CA ASP A 80 1.07 -2.28 17.92
C ASP A 80 -0.23 -2.43 18.71
N GLY A 81 -0.63 -3.68 18.95
CA GLY A 81 -1.87 -4.02 19.62
C GLY A 81 -3.16 -3.71 18.84
N GLN A 82 -3.07 -3.09 17.67
CA GLN A 82 -4.22 -2.67 16.88
C GLN A 82 -4.74 -3.77 15.96
N HIS A 83 -6.02 -3.66 15.60
CA HIS A 83 -6.63 -4.43 14.52
C HIS A 83 -6.49 -3.64 13.21
N VAL A 84 -5.78 -4.21 12.25
CA VAL A 84 -5.56 -3.62 10.93
C VAL A 84 -6.52 -4.26 9.93
N ARG A 85 -7.17 -3.43 9.11
CA ARG A 85 -7.98 -3.86 7.96
C ARG A 85 -7.29 -3.36 6.69
N CYS A 86 -7.19 -4.21 5.66
CA CYS A 86 -6.65 -3.85 4.36
C CYS A 86 -7.64 -4.19 3.26
N ASP A 87 -8.01 -3.21 2.48
CA ASP A 87 -8.78 -3.36 1.25
C ASP A 87 -7.78 -3.73 0.14
N ILE A 88 -7.81 -4.97 -0.32
CA ILE A 88 -6.87 -5.48 -1.30
C ILE A 88 -7.26 -4.97 -2.69
N ILE A 89 -6.33 -4.31 -3.36
CA ILE A 89 -6.54 -3.69 -4.68
C ILE A 89 -5.72 -4.35 -5.79
N ASP A 90 -4.66 -5.11 -5.46
CA ASP A 90 -3.78 -5.74 -6.45
C ASP A 90 -2.94 -6.85 -5.81
N GLN A 91 -2.16 -7.56 -6.65
CA GLN A 91 -1.09 -8.46 -6.25
C GLN A 91 0.18 -8.16 -7.07
N ASP A 92 1.30 -7.94 -6.41
CA ASP A 92 2.55 -7.62 -7.09
C ASP A 92 3.25 -8.87 -7.70
N GLN A 93 4.30 -8.61 -8.49
CA GLN A 93 5.11 -9.65 -9.16
C GLN A 93 5.78 -10.63 -8.16
N TYR A 94 5.90 -10.26 -6.90
CA TYR A 94 6.45 -11.11 -5.83
C TYR A 94 5.36 -11.85 -5.05
N ARG A 95 4.12 -11.84 -5.56
CA ARG A 95 2.94 -12.48 -4.96
C ARG A 95 2.56 -11.91 -3.59
N ARG A 96 2.99 -10.68 -3.26
CA ARG A 96 2.45 -9.95 -2.11
C ARG A 96 1.09 -9.34 -2.51
N LEU A 97 0.14 -9.39 -1.62
CA LEU A 97 -1.07 -8.59 -1.78
C LEU A 97 -0.70 -7.11 -1.67
N VAL A 98 -1.35 -6.27 -2.45
CA VAL A 98 -1.23 -4.80 -2.37
C VAL A 98 -2.56 -4.27 -1.88
N GLY A 99 -2.54 -3.49 -0.79
CA GLY A 99 -3.78 -3.03 -0.17
C GLY A 99 -3.67 -1.67 0.50
N GLN A 100 -4.78 -0.95 0.49
CA GLN A 100 -4.98 0.22 1.33
C GLN A 100 -5.33 -0.26 2.74
N CYS A 101 -4.49 0.08 3.73
CA CYS A 101 -4.59 -0.47 5.07
C CYS A 101 -4.97 0.59 6.09
N PHE A 102 -5.79 0.21 7.08
CA PHE A 102 -6.40 1.12 8.05
C PHE A 102 -6.32 0.59 9.47
N ILE A 103 -6.28 1.52 10.44
CA ILE A 103 -6.56 1.30 11.85
C ILE A 103 -7.76 2.19 12.19
N GLY A 104 -8.94 1.59 12.42
CA GLY A 104 -10.17 2.37 12.42
C GLY A 104 -10.32 3.11 11.09
N ASP A 105 -10.45 4.44 11.16
CA ASP A 105 -10.56 5.32 9.98
C ASP A 105 -9.20 5.90 9.53
N VAL A 106 -8.11 5.58 10.20
CA VAL A 106 -6.77 6.11 9.88
C VAL A 106 -6.13 5.29 8.77
N ASP A 107 -5.93 5.90 7.61
CA ASP A 107 -5.13 5.33 6.51
C ASP A 107 -3.65 5.30 6.90
N ILE A 108 -3.10 4.08 7.02
CA ILE A 108 -1.73 3.84 7.45
C ILE A 108 -0.73 4.39 6.43
N GLY A 109 -0.97 4.20 5.13
CA GLY A 109 -0.12 4.71 4.07
C GLY A 109 -0.03 6.22 4.09
N LEU A 110 -1.18 6.88 4.17
CA LEU A 110 -1.25 8.35 4.28
C LEU A 110 -0.56 8.88 5.54
N ALA A 111 -0.68 8.19 6.67
CA ALA A 111 0.01 8.56 7.91
C ALA A 111 1.54 8.45 7.77
N MET A 112 2.05 7.43 7.05
CA MET A 112 3.47 7.28 6.75
C MET A 112 3.99 8.43 5.88
N VAL A 113 3.22 8.84 4.86
CA VAL A 113 3.55 10.00 3.99
C VAL A 113 3.54 11.30 4.78
N LYS A 114 2.51 11.53 5.60
CA LYS A 114 2.42 12.72 6.48
C LYS A 114 3.62 12.84 7.44
N ALA A 115 4.15 11.73 7.90
CA ALA A 115 5.33 11.69 8.77
C ALA A 115 6.67 11.86 8.00
N GLY A 116 6.65 11.91 6.67
CA GLY A 116 7.84 11.94 5.82
C GLY A 116 8.67 10.65 5.90
N LEU A 117 8.03 9.51 6.19
CA LEU A 117 8.68 8.20 6.32
C LEU A 117 8.40 7.27 5.14
N ALA A 118 7.61 7.77 4.18
CA ALA A 118 7.40 7.18 2.87
C ALA A 118 7.12 8.27 1.83
N GLU A 119 7.49 8.01 0.59
CA GLU A 119 7.06 8.79 -0.58
C GLU A 119 5.68 8.31 -1.06
N ALA A 120 4.91 9.20 -1.70
CA ALA A 120 3.67 8.81 -2.37
C ALA A 120 4.01 8.10 -3.70
N MET A 121 3.57 6.86 -3.85
CA MET A 121 3.82 6.01 -5.02
C MET A 121 2.52 5.74 -5.78
N LEU A 122 1.98 6.75 -6.44
CA LEU A 122 0.64 6.72 -7.04
C LEU A 122 0.60 6.09 -8.44
N ARG A 123 1.72 6.15 -9.19
CA ARG A 123 1.81 5.74 -10.61
C ARG A 123 1.54 4.25 -10.90
N TYR A 124 1.53 3.41 -9.88
CA TYR A 124 1.31 1.96 -10.02
C TYR A 124 -0.04 1.50 -9.48
N LEU A 125 -0.89 2.44 -9.12
CA LEU A 125 -2.24 2.10 -8.68
C LEU A 125 -3.09 1.61 -9.85
N PRO A 126 -3.89 0.55 -9.68
CA PRO A 126 -4.84 0.13 -10.71
C PRO A 126 -5.92 1.20 -10.89
N ALA A 127 -6.47 1.32 -12.11
CA ALA A 127 -7.46 2.36 -12.42
C ALA A 127 -8.74 2.33 -11.55
N THR A 128 -9.00 1.24 -10.85
CA THR A 128 -10.20 1.02 -10.04
C THR A 128 -9.98 1.20 -8.54
N HIS A 129 -8.88 1.86 -8.11
CA HIS A 129 -8.62 2.10 -6.69
C HIS A 129 -9.49 3.22 -6.10
N SER A 130 -9.66 3.20 -4.77
CA SER A 130 -10.37 4.22 -3.98
C SER A 130 -9.45 5.24 -3.30
N ILE A 131 -8.13 5.14 -3.47
CA ILE A 131 -7.13 5.98 -2.82
C ILE A 131 -7.18 7.40 -3.39
N SER A 132 -7.23 8.40 -2.53
CA SER A 132 -7.21 9.81 -2.94
C SER A 132 -5.80 10.27 -3.31
N GLU A 133 -5.47 10.28 -4.60
CA GLU A 133 -4.17 10.76 -5.09
C GLU A 133 -3.90 12.21 -4.67
N VAL A 134 -4.93 13.04 -4.66
CA VAL A 134 -4.83 14.45 -4.23
C VAL A 134 -4.41 14.55 -2.78
N GLU A 135 -5.01 13.73 -1.91
CA GLU A 135 -4.70 13.77 -0.47
C GLU A 135 -3.27 13.29 -0.17
N TYR A 136 -2.83 12.22 -0.84
CA TYR A 136 -1.45 11.72 -0.73
C TYR A 136 -0.43 12.73 -1.26
N GLY A 137 -0.67 13.33 -2.43
CA GLY A 137 0.21 14.36 -3.00
C GLY A 137 0.31 15.60 -2.10
N GLN A 138 -0.81 16.07 -1.55
CA GLN A 138 -0.80 17.18 -0.59
C GLN A 138 -0.09 16.85 0.72
N ALA A 139 -0.22 15.61 1.20
CA ALA A 139 0.48 15.15 2.40
C ALA A 139 1.99 15.12 2.19
N GLU A 140 2.45 14.60 1.05
CA GLU A 140 3.86 14.60 0.69
C GLU A 140 4.43 16.01 0.56
N ASN A 141 3.75 16.92 -0.14
CA ASN A 141 4.18 18.31 -0.27
C ASN A 141 4.33 18.96 1.11
N ARG A 142 3.35 18.80 2.00
CA ARG A 142 3.44 19.33 3.37
C ARG A 142 4.61 18.74 4.16
N ALA A 143 4.86 17.44 4.01
CA ALA A 143 5.98 16.79 4.68
C ALA A 143 7.34 17.31 4.16
N ARG A 144 7.45 17.54 2.84
CA ARG A 144 8.63 18.14 2.19
C ARG A 144 8.87 19.56 2.68
N ASP A 145 7.84 20.42 2.62
CA ASP A 145 7.93 21.83 3.03
C ASP A 145 8.30 21.99 4.51
N SER A 146 7.87 21.04 5.34
CA SER A 146 8.16 21.03 6.78
C SER A 146 9.46 20.32 7.15
N GLY A 147 10.16 19.70 6.20
CA GLY A 147 11.37 18.92 6.45
C GLY A 147 11.13 17.72 7.37
N PHE A 148 9.99 17.02 7.22
CA PHE A 148 9.71 15.85 8.05
C PHE A 148 10.43 14.61 7.52
N GLY A 149 10.90 13.78 8.46
CA GLY A 149 11.44 12.47 8.15
C GLY A 149 12.62 12.53 7.15
N MET A 150 12.45 11.89 6.00
CA MET A 150 13.43 11.82 4.91
C MET A 150 13.67 13.17 4.21
N TRP A 151 12.70 14.08 4.26
CA TRP A 151 12.78 15.38 3.61
C TRP A 151 13.73 16.38 4.30
N SER A 152 14.24 16.05 5.50
CA SER A 152 15.30 16.81 6.18
C SER A 152 16.66 16.11 6.12
N ALA A 153 16.79 15.07 5.33
CA ALA A 153 18.02 14.27 5.23
C ALA A 153 18.58 14.29 3.79
N GLU A 154 19.89 14.22 3.69
CA GLU A 154 20.59 13.90 2.45
C GLU A 154 20.47 12.41 2.22
N ILE A 155 19.52 11.99 1.37
CA ILE A 155 19.19 10.59 1.16
C ILE A 155 18.67 10.36 -0.27
N GLU A 156 19.03 9.24 -0.86
CA GLU A 156 18.41 8.79 -2.11
C GLU A 156 16.92 8.46 -1.88
N SER A 157 16.09 8.63 -2.90
CA SER A 157 14.72 8.11 -2.82
C SER A 157 14.73 6.58 -2.63
N PRO A 158 13.72 5.99 -1.98
CA PRO A 158 13.64 4.53 -1.81
C PRO A 158 13.74 3.77 -3.13
N HIS A 159 13.13 4.34 -4.18
CA HIS A 159 13.18 3.77 -5.53
C HIS A 159 14.59 3.77 -6.13
N GLU A 160 15.32 4.89 -6.05
CA GLU A 160 16.70 5.01 -6.54
C GLU A 160 17.63 4.07 -5.76
N TYR A 161 17.50 4.04 -4.44
CA TYR A 161 18.27 3.16 -3.58
C TYR A 161 18.11 1.68 -3.94
N ARG A 162 16.90 1.22 -4.28
CA ARG A 162 16.70 -0.16 -4.77
C ARG A 162 17.39 -0.41 -6.10
N ARG A 163 17.39 0.58 -6.99
CA ARG A 163 18.04 0.45 -8.32
C ARG A 163 19.55 0.48 -8.24
N SER A 164 20.14 1.20 -7.29
CA SER A 164 21.59 1.28 -7.10
C SER A 164 22.19 0.00 -6.50
N LYS A 165 21.36 -0.85 -5.86
CA LYS A 165 21.82 -2.13 -5.31
C LYS A 165 21.94 -3.19 -6.40
N PRO A 166 23.04 -3.97 -6.41
CA PRO A 166 23.12 -5.15 -7.25
C PRO A 166 21.95 -6.08 -6.92
N SER A 167 21.28 -6.59 -7.97
CA SER A 167 20.21 -7.58 -7.81
C SER A 167 20.71 -8.71 -6.91
N ARG A 168 20.12 -8.89 -5.75
CA ARG A 168 20.34 -10.12 -4.99
C ARG A 168 19.71 -11.23 -5.82
N ILE A 169 20.54 -11.93 -6.58
CA ILE A 169 20.14 -13.18 -7.24
C ILE A 169 19.68 -14.11 -6.12
N PRO A 170 18.51 -14.70 -6.22
CA PRO A 170 17.95 -15.57 -5.20
C PRO A 170 18.78 -16.83 -4.99
#